data_6dd6bc8789adfca5ec7c47d511e88a06
#
_entry.id   6dd6bc8789adfca5ec7c47d511e88a06
#
_cell.length_a   1.000
_cell.length_b   1.000
_cell.length_c   1.000
_cell.angle_alpha   90.00
_cell.angle_beta   90.00
_cell.angle_gamma   90.00
#
_symmetry.space_group_name_H-M   'P 1'
#
loop_
_entity.id
_entity.type
_entity.pdbx_description
1 polymer ?
#
loop_
_entity_poly.entity_id
_entity_poly.type
_entity_poly.pdbx_seq_one_letter_code
_entity_poly.pdbx_strand_id
1 'polypeptide(L)'
;METKELMAQNVQDPAQAGEVLLQPPKRPKKKRSIKKIVLLSLAGIAVLALAGNAVLSALRGPLPTYVQTQTAAAGDISQSLSTTGTLTSGQTVVVPSPVTAPLAEVKVEAGQIVNAGDLLATFDTEPLERAYRQASAAYESGQLQKSDALTASDSAQARFNDAAANLNNLAVQKDKASAAVNSLTAQYEALADKQSEEALSVKAALDAAAADLANQQQALSAAKATYDAEKQAVLSDSAKRQLELAQVPSSLSVQSAKEDLARGRDGVTAPISGVVTSLSAVPGSSAAAYGPLCTIQSLSDVYVDVALSRYDLEKVKPGQSAVVTTLGRTYTGTVASIDAMATAGASATGTATAYVHAKV
;
A
#
# COMPACT_ATOMS: atom_id res chain seq x y z
N MET A 1 0.77 12.46 60.24
CA MET A 1 0.84 11.08 60.78
C MET A 1 2.06 10.50 60.10
N GLU A 2 3.14 10.67 60.80
CA GLU A 2 3.77 9.67 61.72
C GLU A 2 4.23 8.49 60.90
N THR A 3 5.39 8.08 60.88
CA THR A 3 6.56 8.07 61.74
C THR A 3 7.50 7.06 61.15
N LYS A 4 8.72 7.44 60.98
CA LYS A 4 9.83 6.93 61.80
C LYS A 4 10.41 5.61 61.37
N GLU A 5 11.64 5.72 61.04
CA GLU A 5 12.84 5.29 61.84
C GLU A 5 13.14 3.80 61.63
N LEU A 6 14.26 3.28 61.57
CA LEU A 6 15.56 3.57 62.18
C LEU A 6 16.62 2.61 61.66
N MET A 7 17.83 3.13 61.64
CA MET A 7 19.08 2.51 62.10
C MET A 7 19.65 1.34 61.33
N ALA A 8 20.80 1.46 60.92
CA ALA A 8 22.12 1.72 61.53
C ALA A 8 22.94 0.48 61.75
N GLN A 9 24.20 0.68 61.54
CA GLN A 9 25.37 0.02 62.15
C GLN A 9 25.76 -1.34 61.60
N ASN A 10 26.98 -1.68 61.41
CA ASN A 10 28.26 -1.31 62.07
C ASN A 10 29.37 -1.95 61.23
N VAL A 11 30.45 -1.25 60.93
CA VAL A 11 31.72 -1.31 61.66
C VAL A 11 32.34 -2.71 61.71
N GLN A 12 33.49 -2.93 61.12
CA GLN A 12 34.76 -2.88 61.86
C GLN A 12 35.91 -3.38 60.98
N ASP A 13 36.87 -2.52 60.83
CA ASP A 13 38.28 -2.80 60.83
C ASP A 13 38.70 -3.58 62.06
N PRO A 14 39.78 -4.28 62.20
CA PRO A 14 41.12 -3.73 62.38
C PRO A 14 42.26 -4.67 61.85
N ALA A 15 43.36 -4.15 61.43
CA ALA A 15 44.57 -3.75 62.15
C ALA A 15 45.26 -4.81 63.00
N GLN A 16 46.51 -4.64 63.00
CA GLN A 16 47.53 -5.05 64.00
C GLN A 16 48.29 -6.36 63.68
N ALA A 17 49.49 -6.37 63.78
CA ALA A 17 50.55 -5.81 64.67
C ALA A 17 51.60 -6.82 64.76
N GLY A 18 52.71 -6.46 64.98
CA GLY A 18 53.59 -6.57 66.08
C GLY A 18 55.02 -6.69 65.65
N GLU A 19 55.86 -5.79 65.76
CA GLU A 19 56.57 -5.35 66.95
C GLU A 19 57.16 -6.46 67.79
N VAL A 20 58.43 -6.37 67.97
CA VAL A 20 59.18 -6.59 69.25
C VAL A 20 60.64 -6.40 68.94
N LEU A 21 61.29 -5.26 69.26
CA LEU A 21 61.99 -4.91 70.50
C LEU A 21 62.92 -5.99 71.03
N LEU A 22 64.20 -5.65 71.11
CA LEU A 22 64.82 -5.29 72.41
C LEU A 22 66.32 -5.04 72.29
N GLN A 23 66.68 -4.01 72.93
CA GLN A 23 67.94 -3.45 73.36
C GLN A 23 68.70 -4.30 74.43
N PRO A 24 69.75 -3.70 74.93
CA PRO A 24 71.18 -3.91 74.88
C PRO A 24 71.70 -4.46 76.24
N PRO A 25 72.76 -4.27 76.88
CA PRO A 25 74.01 -3.49 76.65
C PRO A 25 75.34 -4.13 77.16
N LYS A 26 76.36 -3.42 77.12
CA LYS A 26 77.43 -3.15 78.14
C LYS A 26 78.84 -3.22 77.66
N ARG A 27 79.50 -2.12 77.86
CA ARG A 27 80.96 -1.87 77.93
C ARG A 27 81.58 -2.56 79.15
N PRO A 28 82.92 -2.48 79.51
CA PRO A 28 84.06 -1.86 78.82
C PRO A 28 85.37 -2.66 79.01
N LYS A 29 86.45 -2.26 78.54
CA LYS A 29 87.76 -1.96 79.12
C LYS A 29 88.93 -2.03 78.08
N LYS A 30 89.51 -0.88 77.84
CA LYS A 30 90.88 -0.36 77.94
C LYS A 30 92.01 -1.37 77.92
N LYS A 31 92.99 -1.30 76.96
CA LYS A 31 94.32 -0.71 77.15
C LYS A 31 95.28 -0.95 75.95
N ARG A 32 95.94 0.11 75.58
CA ARG A 32 97.33 0.28 75.14
C ARG A 32 97.73 0.01 73.65
N SER A 33 97.82 1.08 72.96
CA SER A 33 99.02 1.64 72.39
C SER A 33 99.93 0.69 71.62
N ILE A 34 99.74 0.60 70.34
CA ILE A 34 100.77 0.31 69.34
C ILE A 34 100.51 1.24 68.15
N LYS A 35 100.71 2.55 68.38
CA LYS A 35 100.32 3.59 67.39
C LYS A 35 101.33 3.83 66.27
N LYS A 36 102.44 3.09 66.15
CA LYS A 36 103.45 3.42 65.10
C LYS A 36 103.67 2.31 64.06
N ILE A 37 103.33 1.08 64.35
CA ILE A 37 103.50 -0.01 63.31
C ILE A 37 102.23 -0.16 62.46
N VAL A 38 101.11 0.15 62.97
CA VAL A 38 99.81 0.08 62.23
C VAL A 38 99.69 1.18 61.15
N LEU A 39 100.39 2.37 61.36
CA LEU A 39 100.29 3.44 60.41
C LEU A 39 101.09 3.19 59.09
N LEU A 40 102.21 2.45 59.15
CA LEU A 40 103.00 2.10 57.96
C LEU A 40 102.40 0.92 57.15
N SER A 41 101.76 0.01 57.82
CA SER A 41 101.00 -1.08 57.12
C SER A 41 99.73 -0.58 56.46
N LEU A 42 99.03 0.41 57.08
CA LEU A 42 97.85 0.97 56.48
C LEU A 42 98.17 1.81 55.24
N ALA A 43 99.32 2.50 55.25
CA ALA A 43 99.75 3.26 54.04
C ALA A 43 100.09 2.35 52.87
N GLY A 44 100.73 1.20 53.15
CA GLY A 44 101.08 0.21 52.09
C GLY A 44 99.82 -0.46 51.49
N ILE A 45 98.81 -0.76 52.35
CA ILE A 45 97.55 -1.32 51.89
C ILE A 45 96.76 -0.27 51.10
N ALA A 46 96.76 1.00 51.49
CA ALA A 46 96.12 2.06 50.77
C ALA A 46 96.65 2.30 49.37
N VAL A 47 98.03 2.23 49.27
CA VAL A 47 98.66 2.37 47.96
C VAL A 47 98.38 1.14 47.04
N LEU A 48 98.34 -0.07 47.63
CA LEU A 48 98.00 -1.30 46.87
C LEU A 48 96.49 -1.28 46.49
N ALA A 49 95.68 -0.78 47.36
CA ALA A 49 94.24 -0.62 47.03
C ALA A 49 93.96 0.41 45.95
N LEU A 50 94.75 1.54 45.96
CA LEU A 50 94.66 2.53 44.90
C LEU A 50 95.24 2.02 43.55
N ALA A 51 96.38 1.31 43.60
CA ALA A 51 96.92 0.70 42.40
C ALA A 51 96.03 -0.39 41.86
N GLY A 52 95.42 -1.24 42.73
CA GLY A 52 94.51 -2.28 42.36
C GLY A 52 93.21 -1.70 41.73
N ASN A 53 92.74 -0.60 42.31
CA ASN A 53 91.55 0.06 41.75
C ASN A 53 91.81 0.77 40.42
N ALA A 54 93.02 1.32 40.22
CA ALA A 54 93.43 1.90 38.94
C ALA A 54 93.60 0.82 37.84
N VAL A 55 94.15 -0.38 38.17
CA VAL A 55 94.24 -1.51 37.23
C VAL A 55 92.84 -2.09 36.95
N LEU A 56 91.98 -2.22 37.96
CA LEU A 56 90.63 -2.69 37.76
C LEU A 56 89.75 -1.72 36.97
N SER A 57 90.02 -0.41 37.07
CA SER A 57 89.27 0.58 36.28
C SER A 57 89.73 0.64 34.80
N ALA A 58 91.06 0.30 34.57
CA ALA A 58 91.59 0.19 33.19
C ALA A 58 91.09 -1.08 32.46
N LEU A 59 90.79 -2.14 33.20
CA LEU A 59 90.19 -3.38 32.67
C LEU A 59 88.68 -3.39 32.47
N ARG A 60 87.99 -2.36 33.00
CA ARG A 60 86.63 -2.18 32.74
C ARG A 60 86.48 -1.46 31.39
N GLY A 61 86.34 -2.26 30.35
CA GLY A 61 85.99 -1.75 29.05
C GLY A 61 84.59 -1.02 29.10
N PRO A 62 84.31 -0.19 28.13
CA PRO A 62 83.05 0.52 28.13
C PRO A 62 81.86 -0.46 28.25
N LEU A 63 81.00 -0.23 29.18
CA LEU A 63 79.81 -1.07 29.38
C LEU A 63 79.03 -1.09 28.07
N PRO A 64 78.58 -2.27 27.60
CA PRO A 64 77.79 -2.36 26.40
C PRO A 64 76.50 -1.59 26.62
N THR A 65 76.24 -0.57 25.81
CA THR A 65 74.96 0.13 25.78
C THR A 65 73.94 -0.78 25.11
N TYR A 66 73.08 -1.40 25.88
CA TYR A 66 71.99 -2.15 25.33
C TYR A 66 70.99 -1.18 24.73
N VAL A 67 70.92 -1.12 23.42
CA VAL A 67 69.86 -0.43 22.70
C VAL A 67 68.76 -1.47 22.56
N GLN A 68 67.63 -1.21 23.23
CA GLN A 68 66.42 -1.99 22.96
C GLN A 68 65.92 -1.62 21.57
N THR A 69 66.16 -2.46 20.61
CA THR A 69 65.56 -2.38 19.29
C THR A 69 64.24 -3.15 19.33
N GLN A 70 63.17 -2.44 19.19
CA GLN A 70 61.86 -3.05 18.96
C GLN A 70 61.63 -3.10 17.46
N THR A 71 61.42 -4.29 16.94
CA THR A 71 61.01 -4.45 15.53
C THR A 71 59.64 -3.81 15.37
N ALA A 72 59.53 -2.82 14.48
CA ALA A 72 58.26 -2.31 14.08
C ALA A 72 57.50 -3.39 13.32
N ALA A 73 56.48 -3.93 13.92
CA ALA A 73 55.54 -4.81 13.23
C ALA A 73 54.54 -3.89 12.48
N ALA A 74 54.41 -4.15 11.20
CA ALA A 74 53.30 -3.57 10.45
C ALA A 74 51.99 -4.16 10.99
N GLY A 75 51.18 -3.34 11.58
CA GLY A 75 49.85 -3.72 12.04
C GLY A 75 48.80 -2.92 11.29
N ASP A 76 47.69 -3.53 11.03
CA ASP A 76 46.53 -2.86 10.43
C ASP A 76 45.95 -1.88 11.47
N ILE A 77 45.81 -0.64 11.07
CA ILE A 77 45.14 0.39 11.87
C ILE A 77 43.68 0.43 11.40
N SER A 78 42.77 -0.04 12.23
CA SER A 78 41.32 0.11 11.98
C SER A 78 40.84 1.40 12.63
N GLN A 79 40.29 2.27 11.83
CA GLN A 79 39.59 3.46 12.31
C GLN A 79 38.07 3.12 12.46
N SER A 80 37.55 3.18 13.66
CA SER A 80 36.11 3.01 13.91
C SER A 80 35.46 4.36 14.17
N LEU A 81 34.30 4.57 13.54
CA LEU A 81 33.44 5.70 13.82
C LEU A 81 32.26 5.22 14.69
N SER A 82 32.13 5.82 15.87
CA SER A 82 31.00 5.53 16.76
C SER A 82 29.99 6.67 16.71
N THR A 83 28.74 6.31 16.46
CA THR A 83 27.64 7.26 16.32
C THR A 83 26.32 6.63 16.76
N THR A 84 25.29 7.42 16.92
CA THR A 84 23.94 6.96 17.23
C THR A 84 23.05 7.06 16.00
N GLY A 85 22.10 6.12 15.86
CA GLY A 85 21.13 6.10 14.77
C GLY A 85 19.77 5.67 15.25
N THR A 86 18.78 5.88 14.41
CA THR A 86 17.41 5.39 14.61
C THR A 86 17.17 4.14 13.78
N LEU A 87 16.60 3.13 14.41
CA LEU A 87 16.19 1.91 13.73
C LEU A 87 14.91 2.19 12.94
N THR A 88 14.94 1.95 11.65
CA THR A 88 13.82 2.20 10.72
C THR A 88 13.55 0.95 9.90
N SER A 89 12.27 0.70 9.61
CA SER A 89 11.88 -0.37 8.70
C SER A 89 12.02 0.12 7.25
N GLY A 90 12.61 -0.71 6.40
CA GLY A 90 12.74 -0.45 4.96
C GLY A 90 11.43 -0.50 4.20
N GLN A 91 10.43 -1.16 4.76
CA GLN A 91 9.13 -1.28 4.14
C GLN A 91 8.01 -1.01 5.15
N THR A 92 7.28 0.07 4.91
CA THR A 92 6.07 0.43 5.64
C THR A 92 4.88 0.37 4.70
N VAL A 93 3.86 -0.35 5.05
CA VAL A 93 2.64 -0.50 4.26
C VAL A 93 1.44 -0.06 5.09
N VAL A 94 0.69 0.89 4.55
CA VAL A 94 -0.63 1.25 5.07
C VAL A 94 -1.65 0.29 4.46
N VAL A 95 -2.39 -0.39 5.30
CA VAL A 95 -3.44 -1.32 4.88
C VAL A 95 -4.78 -0.57 4.82
N PRO A 96 -5.32 -0.36 3.61
CA PRO A 96 -6.60 0.33 3.46
C PRO A 96 -7.78 -0.62 3.62
N SER A 97 -8.95 -0.07 3.92
CA SER A 97 -10.22 -0.80 3.83
C SER A 97 -10.57 -1.09 2.36
N PRO A 98 -10.89 -2.32 1.98
CA PRO A 98 -11.32 -2.65 0.62
C PRO A 98 -12.74 -2.20 0.30
N VAL A 99 -13.57 -1.94 1.32
CA VAL A 99 -15.00 -1.60 1.20
C VAL A 99 -15.42 -0.55 2.22
N THR A 100 -16.56 0.09 1.97
CA THR A 100 -17.23 0.94 2.98
C THR A 100 -18.26 0.10 3.73
N ALA A 101 -17.90 -0.32 4.95
CA ALA A 101 -18.78 -1.11 5.81
C ALA A 101 -18.36 -0.96 7.29
N PRO A 102 -19.26 -1.27 8.25
CA PRO A 102 -18.90 -1.38 9.64
C PRO A 102 -17.92 -2.54 9.86
N LEU A 103 -16.95 -2.33 10.76
CA LEU A 103 -16.05 -3.40 11.21
C LEU A 103 -16.78 -4.28 12.23
N ALA A 104 -16.87 -5.57 11.95
CA ALA A 104 -17.45 -6.54 12.87
C ALA A 104 -16.45 -6.86 13.99
N GLU A 105 -15.22 -7.17 13.62
CA GLU A 105 -14.17 -7.56 14.56
C GLU A 105 -12.82 -7.07 14.06
N VAL A 106 -11.97 -6.64 14.99
CA VAL A 106 -10.56 -6.32 14.73
C VAL A 106 -9.74 -7.35 15.49
N LYS A 107 -8.92 -8.14 14.80
CA LYS A 107 -8.20 -9.31 15.34
C LYS A 107 -6.76 -9.03 15.72
N VAL A 108 -6.33 -7.78 15.57
CA VAL A 108 -4.95 -7.37 15.85
C VAL A 108 -4.90 -6.14 16.72
N GLU A 109 -3.79 -5.99 17.42
CA GLU A 109 -3.50 -4.85 18.28
C GLU A 109 -2.24 -4.12 17.82
N ALA A 110 -2.12 -2.84 18.20
CA ALA A 110 -0.89 -2.10 17.95
C ALA A 110 0.27 -2.72 18.72
N GLY A 111 1.40 -2.94 18.05
CA GLY A 111 2.56 -3.66 18.58
C GLY A 111 2.56 -5.16 18.33
N GLN A 112 1.49 -5.74 17.80
CA GLN A 112 1.42 -7.16 17.48
C GLN A 112 2.20 -7.50 16.21
N ILE A 113 2.87 -8.65 16.20
CA ILE A 113 3.51 -9.23 15.03
C ILE A 113 2.48 -10.01 14.22
N VAL A 114 2.46 -9.77 12.91
CA VAL A 114 1.58 -10.44 11.95
C VAL A 114 2.38 -11.03 10.81
N ASN A 115 1.89 -12.11 10.21
CA ASN A 115 2.44 -12.69 8.99
C ASN A 115 1.63 -12.25 7.77
N ALA A 116 2.27 -12.25 6.61
CA ALA A 116 1.55 -12.01 5.36
C ALA A 116 0.41 -13.04 5.19
N GLY A 117 -0.81 -12.55 4.92
CA GLY A 117 -2.03 -13.35 4.83
C GLY A 117 -2.83 -13.47 6.12
N ASP A 118 -2.31 -13.04 7.28
CA ASP A 118 -3.06 -13.06 8.54
C ASP A 118 -4.27 -12.10 8.45
N LEU A 119 -5.41 -12.56 8.98
CA LEU A 119 -6.66 -11.79 8.99
C LEU A 119 -6.60 -10.71 10.08
N LEU A 120 -6.65 -9.46 9.65
CA LEU A 120 -6.53 -8.27 10.51
C LEU A 120 -7.88 -7.80 11.05
N ALA A 121 -8.89 -7.77 10.16
CA ALA A 121 -10.23 -7.32 10.50
C ALA A 121 -11.28 -7.98 9.62
N THR A 122 -12.51 -8.10 10.16
CA THR A 122 -13.70 -8.56 9.44
C THR A 122 -14.73 -7.45 9.42
N PHE A 123 -15.59 -7.49 8.38
CA PHE A 123 -16.67 -6.53 8.22
C PHE A 123 -18.02 -7.13 8.58
N ASP A 124 -18.95 -6.28 9.01
CA ASP A 124 -20.36 -6.59 8.97
C ASP A 124 -20.82 -6.53 7.51
N THR A 125 -21.18 -7.67 6.96
CA THR A 125 -21.57 -7.80 5.54
C THR A 125 -23.05 -7.51 5.30
N GLU A 126 -23.87 -7.34 6.33
CA GLU A 126 -25.31 -7.12 6.17
C GLU A 126 -25.64 -5.88 5.33
N PRO A 127 -25.00 -4.72 5.51
CA PRO A 127 -25.23 -3.55 4.65
C PRO A 127 -24.83 -3.82 3.18
N LEU A 128 -23.75 -4.56 2.95
CA LEU A 128 -23.27 -4.90 1.61
C LEU A 128 -24.23 -5.90 0.93
N GLU A 129 -24.76 -6.86 1.67
CA GLU A 129 -25.78 -7.79 1.17
C GLU A 129 -27.08 -7.07 0.81
N ARG A 130 -27.49 -6.08 1.61
CA ARG A 130 -28.66 -5.25 1.28
C ARG A 130 -28.40 -4.45 0.00
N ALA A 131 -27.23 -3.82 -0.14
CA ALA A 131 -26.86 -3.08 -1.34
C ALA A 131 -26.86 -3.98 -2.59
N TYR A 132 -26.28 -5.18 -2.49
CA TYR A 132 -26.31 -6.15 -3.58
C TYR A 132 -27.72 -6.58 -3.96
N ARG A 133 -28.58 -6.91 -2.97
CA ARG A 133 -29.99 -7.28 -3.23
C ARG A 133 -30.76 -6.13 -3.88
N GLN A 134 -30.54 -4.91 -3.42
CA GLN A 134 -31.19 -3.72 -3.99
C GLN A 134 -30.74 -3.48 -5.44
N ALA A 135 -29.45 -3.55 -5.73
CA ALA A 135 -28.93 -3.42 -7.09
C ALA A 135 -29.46 -4.53 -8.00
N SER A 136 -29.51 -5.79 -7.51
CA SER A 136 -30.03 -6.94 -8.26
C SER A 136 -31.51 -6.77 -8.59
N ALA A 137 -32.33 -6.34 -7.64
CA ALA A 137 -33.76 -6.08 -7.86
C ALA A 137 -33.99 -4.95 -8.86
N ALA A 138 -33.19 -3.88 -8.80
CA ALA A 138 -33.26 -2.78 -9.78
C ALA A 138 -32.90 -3.25 -11.20
N TYR A 139 -31.85 -4.08 -11.32
CA TYR A 139 -31.46 -4.68 -12.60
C TYR A 139 -32.54 -5.59 -13.17
N GLU A 140 -33.10 -6.47 -12.35
CA GLU A 140 -34.17 -7.40 -12.74
C GLU A 140 -35.42 -6.62 -13.19
N SER A 141 -35.83 -5.60 -12.43
CA SER A 141 -36.93 -4.71 -12.82
C SER A 141 -36.67 -4.02 -14.17
N GLY A 142 -35.46 -3.56 -14.41
CA GLY A 142 -35.08 -2.99 -15.70
C GLY A 142 -35.12 -4.01 -16.84
N GLN A 143 -34.70 -5.26 -16.58
CA GLN A 143 -34.76 -6.35 -17.59
C GLN A 143 -36.21 -6.69 -17.94
N LEU A 144 -37.12 -6.73 -16.98
CA LEU A 144 -38.55 -6.94 -17.21
C LEU A 144 -39.13 -5.80 -18.09
N GLN A 145 -38.85 -4.55 -17.74
CA GLN A 145 -39.29 -3.39 -18.53
C GLN A 145 -38.78 -3.44 -19.98
N LYS A 146 -37.51 -3.82 -20.17
CA LYS A 146 -36.93 -4.02 -21.50
C LYS A 146 -37.66 -5.14 -22.25
N SER A 147 -37.88 -6.29 -21.60
CA SER A 147 -38.59 -7.42 -22.20
C SER A 147 -40.00 -7.06 -22.63
N ASP A 148 -40.74 -6.36 -21.77
CA ASP A 148 -42.10 -5.90 -22.04
C ASP A 148 -42.14 -4.94 -23.23
N ALA A 149 -41.19 -3.99 -23.28
CA ALA A 149 -41.10 -3.04 -24.40
C ALA A 149 -40.76 -3.73 -25.73
N LEU A 150 -39.88 -4.74 -25.72
CA LEU A 150 -39.55 -5.52 -26.91
C LEU A 150 -40.76 -6.36 -27.37
N THR A 151 -41.42 -7.04 -26.44
CA THR A 151 -42.64 -7.83 -26.72
C THR A 151 -43.78 -6.95 -27.29
N ALA A 152 -43.98 -5.76 -26.72
CA ALA A 152 -44.90 -4.80 -27.23
C ALA A 152 -44.52 -4.33 -28.66
N SER A 153 -43.26 -4.08 -28.92
CA SER A 153 -42.75 -3.75 -30.25
C SER A 153 -42.94 -4.87 -31.26
N ASP A 154 -42.67 -6.12 -30.90
CA ASP A 154 -42.86 -7.28 -31.78
C ASP A 154 -44.34 -7.47 -32.11
N SER A 155 -45.23 -7.26 -31.14
CA SER A 155 -46.69 -7.25 -31.34
C SER A 155 -47.11 -6.10 -32.29
N ALA A 156 -46.56 -4.91 -32.14
CA ALA A 156 -46.78 -3.78 -33.02
C ALA A 156 -46.26 -4.06 -34.42
N GLN A 157 -45.10 -4.72 -34.56
CA GLN A 157 -44.55 -5.11 -35.86
C GLN A 157 -45.47 -6.09 -36.61
N ALA A 158 -46.07 -7.05 -35.90
CA ALA A 158 -47.05 -7.97 -36.48
C ALA A 158 -48.30 -7.18 -36.99
N ARG A 159 -48.90 -6.29 -36.16
CA ARG A 159 -50.03 -5.43 -36.58
C ARG A 159 -49.65 -4.51 -37.76
N PHE A 160 -48.45 -3.96 -37.78
CA PHE A 160 -47.94 -3.16 -38.87
C PHE A 160 -47.88 -3.95 -40.18
N ASN A 161 -47.40 -5.20 -40.14
CA ASN A 161 -47.33 -6.09 -41.30
C ASN A 161 -48.74 -6.41 -41.82
N ASP A 162 -49.70 -6.67 -40.96
CA ASP A 162 -51.09 -6.91 -41.28
C ASP A 162 -51.76 -5.66 -41.88
N ALA A 163 -51.52 -4.49 -41.28
CA ALA A 163 -51.99 -3.21 -41.83
C ALA A 163 -51.39 -2.89 -43.19
N ALA A 164 -50.11 -3.19 -43.44
CA ALA A 164 -49.47 -3.05 -44.73
C ALA A 164 -50.09 -3.97 -45.78
N ALA A 165 -50.36 -5.23 -45.44
CA ALA A 165 -51.01 -6.17 -46.36
C ALA A 165 -52.44 -5.73 -46.67
N ASN A 166 -53.24 -5.28 -45.69
CA ASN A 166 -54.58 -4.74 -45.90
C ASN A 166 -54.55 -3.49 -46.77
N LEU A 167 -53.62 -2.55 -46.53
CA LEU A 167 -53.47 -1.35 -47.35
C LEU A 167 -53.18 -1.70 -48.83
N ASN A 168 -52.31 -2.68 -49.10
CA ASN A 168 -52.03 -3.17 -50.44
C ASN A 168 -53.23 -3.79 -51.10
N ASN A 169 -53.99 -4.62 -50.38
CA ASN A 169 -55.22 -5.23 -50.90
C ASN A 169 -56.28 -4.19 -51.29
N LEU A 170 -56.53 -3.21 -50.42
CA LEU A 170 -57.46 -2.11 -50.70
C LEU A 170 -56.99 -1.22 -51.84
N ALA A 171 -55.69 -0.99 -51.99
CA ALA A 171 -55.15 -0.28 -53.14
C ALA A 171 -55.47 -1.00 -54.49
N VAL A 172 -55.29 -2.31 -54.51
CA VAL A 172 -55.64 -3.14 -55.66
C VAL A 172 -57.14 -3.13 -55.95
N GLN A 173 -57.97 -3.20 -54.90
CA GLN A 173 -59.44 -3.14 -55.08
C GLN A 173 -59.87 -1.75 -55.61
N LYS A 174 -59.33 -0.67 -55.10
CA LYS A 174 -59.56 0.69 -55.57
C LYS A 174 -59.18 0.83 -57.04
N ASP A 175 -58.02 0.26 -57.46
CA ASP A 175 -57.56 0.31 -58.84
C ASP A 175 -58.48 -0.48 -59.78
N LYS A 176 -59.02 -1.63 -59.33
CA LYS A 176 -60.04 -2.39 -60.05
C LYS A 176 -61.36 -1.61 -60.18
N ALA A 177 -61.82 -1.02 -59.08
CA ALA A 177 -63.05 -0.19 -59.09
C ALA A 177 -62.87 1.03 -60.04
N SER A 178 -61.69 1.67 -60.00
CA SER A 178 -61.39 2.78 -60.90
C SER A 178 -61.37 2.31 -62.38
N ALA A 179 -60.81 1.17 -62.70
CA ALA A 179 -60.84 0.60 -64.07
C ALA A 179 -62.28 0.28 -64.53
N ALA A 180 -63.12 -0.24 -63.58
CA ALA A 180 -64.54 -0.50 -63.90
C ALA A 180 -65.28 0.80 -64.21
N VAL A 181 -65.10 1.87 -63.45
CA VAL A 181 -65.67 3.19 -63.69
C VAL A 181 -65.23 3.70 -65.02
N ASN A 182 -63.92 3.66 -65.37
CA ASN A 182 -63.40 4.13 -66.63
C ASN A 182 -63.99 3.34 -67.87
N SER A 183 -64.11 2.01 -67.68
CA SER A 183 -64.70 1.14 -68.72
C SER A 183 -66.19 1.43 -68.97
N LEU A 184 -66.97 1.57 -67.86
CA LEU A 184 -68.39 1.89 -67.98
C LEU A 184 -68.64 3.31 -68.48
N THR A 185 -67.80 4.28 -68.18
CA THR A 185 -67.83 5.63 -68.69
C THR A 185 -67.62 5.59 -70.21
N ALA A 186 -66.62 4.90 -70.70
CA ALA A 186 -66.34 4.76 -72.11
C ALA A 186 -67.51 4.08 -72.88
N GLN A 187 -68.11 3.05 -72.24
CA GLN A 187 -69.29 2.40 -72.81
C GLN A 187 -70.49 3.37 -72.85
N TYR A 188 -70.76 4.09 -71.81
CA TYR A 188 -71.82 5.08 -71.71
C TYR A 188 -71.61 6.18 -72.76
N GLU A 189 -70.42 6.70 -72.97
CA GLU A 189 -70.07 7.74 -73.91
C GLU A 189 -70.22 7.29 -75.35
N ALA A 190 -69.94 6.00 -75.66
CA ALA A 190 -70.07 5.43 -77.00
C ALA A 190 -71.50 5.24 -77.50
N LEU A 191 -72.50 5.26 -76.59
CA LEU A 191 -73.93 5.13 -76.97
C LEU A 191 -74.48 6.40 -77.60
N ALA A 192 -75.09 6.29 -78.73
CA ALA A 192 -75.57 7.40 -79.52
C ALA A 192 -76.90 8.03 -78.91
N ASP A 193 -77.74 7.17 -78.38
CA ASP A 193 -79.00 7.61 -77.66
C ASP A 193 -78.84 7.39 -76.12
N LYS A 194 -78.73 8.52 -75.40
CA LYS A 194 -78.50 8.50 -73.96
C LYS A 194 -79.83 8.25 -73.15
N GLN A 195 -80.93 8.14 -73.90
CA GLN A 195 -82.24 7.81 -73.23
C GLN A 195 -82.70 6.36 -73.53
N SER A 196 -81.90 5.63 -74.28
CA SER A 196 -82.21 4.22 -74.53
C SER A 196 -82.18 3.39 -73.26
N GLU A 197 -82.89 2.28 -73.21
CA GLU A 197 -82.94 1.41 -72.00
C GLU A 197 -81.52 0.86 -71.72
N GLU A 198 -80.69 0.61 -72.72
CA GLU A 198 -79.27 0.26 -72.60
C GLU A 198 -78.45 1.37 -72.03
N ALA A 199 -78.65 2.62 -72.42
CA ALA A 199 -77.89 3.74 -71.84
C ALA A 199 -78.30 3.99 -70.41
N LEU A 200 -79.55 3.81 -69.97
CA LEU A 200 -80.02 3.89 -68.63
C LEU A 200 -79.47 2.77 -67.78
N SER A 201 -79.31 1.54 -68.27
CA SER A 201 -78.76 0.45 -67.54
C SER A 201 -77.20 0.60 -67.36
N VAL A 202 -76.48 1.06 -68.39
CA VAL A 202 -75.07 1.34 -68.24
C VAL A 202 -74.80 2.53 -67.27
N LYS A 203 -75.69 3.53 -67.31
CA LYS A 203 -75.59 4.63 -66.33
C LYS A 203 -75.80 4.16 -64.95
N ALA A 204 -76.79 3.30 -64.66
CA ALA A 204 -77.00 2.72 -63.36
C ALA A 204 -75.80 1.91 -62.85
N ALA A 205 -75.18 1.11 -63.73
CA ALA A 205 -73.96 0.40 -63.48
C ALA A 205 -72.76 1.31 -63.18
N LEU A 206 -72.67 2.44 -63.92
CA LEU A 206 -71.61 3.45 -63.67
C LEU A 206 -71.80 4.16 -62.31
N ASP A 207 -73.03 4.55 -61.98
CA ASP A 207 -73.33 5.19 -60.69
C ASP A 207 -73.03 4.20 -59.54
N ALA A 208 -73.31 2.91 -59.71
CA ALA A 208 -72.95 1.88 -58.72
C ALA A 208 -71.44 1.66 -58.59
N ALA A 209 -70.73 1.64 -59.74
CA ALA A 209 -69.26 1.51 -59.75
C ALA A 209 -68.59 2.75 -59.15
N ALA A 210 -69.13 3.95 -59.42
CA ALA A 210 -68.63 5.20 -58.79
C ALA A 210 -68.84 5.22 -57.27
N ALA A 211 -69.96 4.70 -56.81
CA ALA A 211 -70.22 4.54 -55.39
C ALA A 211 -69.24 3.51 -54.72
N ASP A 212 -68.99 2.40 -55.45
CA ASP A 212 -68.01 1.41 -54.97
C ASP A 212 -66.58 2.01 -54.94
N LEU A 213 -66.17 2.74 -55.99
CA LEU A 213 -64.90 3.46 -55.98
C LEU A 213 -64.76 4.43 -54.81
N ALA A 214 -65.81 5.19 -54.49
CA ALA A 214 -65.85 6.09 -53.36
C ALA A 214 -65.68 5.34 -52.01
N ASN A 215 -66.39 4.21 -51.87
CA ASN A 215 -66.24 3.34 -50.70
C ASN A 215 -64.83 2.79 -50.55
N GLN A 216 -64.23 2.31 -51.66
CA GLN A 216 -62.85 1.80 -51.70
C GLN A 216 -61.84 2.91 -51.34
N GLN A 217 -62.02 4.14 -51.81
CA GLN A 217 -61.20 5.30 -51.48
C GLN A 217 -61.29 5.63 -49.98
N GLN A 218 -62.48 5.59 -49.39
CA GLN A 218 -62.69 5.82 -47.97
C GLN A 218 -62.04 4.70 -47.12
N ALA A 219 -62.20 3.43 -47.51
CA ALA A 219 -61.60 2.30 -46.86
C ALA A 219 -60.05 2.38 -46.94
N LEU A 220 -59.50 2.78 -48.10
CA LEU A 220 -58.06 2.95 -48.29
C LEU A 220 -57.52 4.06 -47.39
N SER A 221 -58.20 5.20 -47.26
CA SER A 221 -57.81 6.28 -46.36
C SER A 221 -57.79 5.88 -44.90
N ALA A 222 -58.80 5.12 -44.45
CA ALA A 222 -58.87 4.54 -43.10
C ALA A 222 -57.74 3.53 -42.86
N ALA A 223 -57.50 2.63 -43.83
CA ALA A 223 -56.38 1.67 -43.73
C ALA A 223 -55.00 2.34 -43.70
N LYS A 224 -54.85 3.44 -44.44
CA LYS A 224 -53.62 4.25 -44.38
C LYS A 224 -53.40 4.86 -43.00
N ALA A 225 -54.45 5.42 -42.40
CA ALA A 225 -54.35 5.94 -41.04
C ALA A 225 -53.96 4.86 -40.03
N THR A 226 -54.49 3.64 -40.16
CA THR A 226 -54.14 2.50 -39.31
C THR A 226 -52.68 2.08 -39.55
N TYR A 227 -52.22 2.01 -40.83
CA TYR A 227 -50.85 1.71 -41.18
C TYR A 227 -49.85 2.73 -40.55
N ASP A 228 -50.16 4.02 -40.70
CA ASP A 228 -49.30 5.06 -40.16
C ASP A 228 -49.24 5.02 -38.62
N ALA A 229 -50.34 4.69 -37.95
CA ALA A 229 -50.39 4.53 -36.48
C ALA A 229 -49.56 3.31 -36.04
N GLU A 230 -49.73 2.15 -36.64
CA GLU A 230 -48.98 0.95 -36.27
C GLU A 230 -47.49 1.08 -36.60
N LYS A 231 -47.12 1.79 -37.64
CA LYS A 231 -45.73 2.11 -37.97
C LYS A 231 -45.06 2.93 -36.86
N GLN A 232 -45.75 3.86 -36.22
CA GLN A 232 -45.25 4.67 -35.15
C GLN A 232 -45.10 3.86 -33.84
N ALA A 233 -45.89 2.80 -33.69
CA ALA A 233 -45.83 1.95 -32.51
C ALA A 233 -44.65 0.97 -32.50
N VAL A 234 -44.03 0.70 -33.65
CA VAL A 234 -42.86 -0.15 -33.79
C VAL A 234 -41.61 0.60 -33.31
N LEU A 235 -40.86 0.02 -32.36
CA LEU A 235 -39.62 0.61 -31.92
C LEU A 235 -38.55 0.59 -33.03
N SER A 236 -37.94 1.76 -33.22
CA SER A 236 -36.77 1.84 -34.14
C SER A 236 -35.57 1.08 -33.55
N ASP A 237 -34.62 0.70 -34.41
CA ASP A 237 -33.38 0.05 -33.98
C ASP A 237 -32.59 0.92 -32.99
N SER A 238 -32.64 2.25 -33.15
CA SER A 238 -32.03 3.17 -32.22
C SER A 238 -32.73 3.12 -30.83
N ALA A 239 -34.06 3.03 -30.79
CA ALA A 239 -34.82 2.89 -29.54
C ALA A 239 -34.52 1.56 -28.85
N LYS A 240 -34.42 0.45 -29.63
CA LYS A 240 -34.01 -0.87 -29.09
C LYS A 240 -32.61 -0.82 -28.50
N ARG A 241 -31.64 -0.17 -29.17
CA ARG A 241 -30.29 0.04 -28.63
C ARG A 241 -30.29 0.91 -27.36
N GLN A 242 -31.14 1.94 -27.28
CA GLN A 242 -31.27 2.74 -26.07
C GLN A 242 -31.76 1.92 -24.90
N LEU A 243 -32.70 1.00 -25.10
CA LEU A 243 -33.17 0.08 -24.06
C LEU A 243 -32.04 -0.87 -23.60
N GLU A 244 -31.17 -1.31 -24.49
CA GLU A 244 -30.00 -2.10 -24.15
C GLU A 244 -28.99 -1.29 -23.32
N LEU A 245 -28.63 -0.11 -23.78
CA LEU A 245 -27.68 0.76 -23.11
C LEU A 245 -28.19 1.25 -21.74
N ALA A 246 -29.50 1.41 -21.60
CA ALA A 246 -30.12 1.81 -20.33
C ALA A 246 -29.91 0.75 -19.22
N GLN A 247 -29.63 -0.51 -19.59
CA GLN A 247 -29.36 -1.58 -18.62
C GLN A 247 -27.90 -1.61 -18.12
N VAL A 248 -26.96 -0.98 -18.85
CA VAL A 248 -25.53 -1.02 -18.52
C VAL A 248 -25.24 -0.45 -17.12
N PRO A 249 -25.77 0.73 -16.71
CA PRO A 249 -25.50 1.27 -15.39
C PRO A 249 -25.99 0.34 -14.26
N SER A 250 -27.17 -0.25 -14.40
CA SER A 250 -27.71 -1.16 -13.38
C SER A 250 -26.93 -2.47 -13.32
N SER A 251 -26.48 -3.02 -14.46
CA SER A 251 -25.62 -4.21 -14.46
C SER A 251 -24.26 -3.95 -13.80
N LEU A 252 -23.64 -2.80 -14.06
CA LEU A 252 -22.39 -2.36 -13.39
C LEU A 252 -22.60 -2.16 -11.89
N SER A 253 -23.78 -1.62 -11.50
CA SER A 253 -24.12 -1.47 -10.08
C SER A 253 -24.23 -2.81 -9.36
N VAL A 254 -24.85 -3.81 -9.99
CA VAL A 254 -24.89 -5.19 -9.46
C VAL A 254 -23.49 -5.77 -9.34
N GLN A 255 -22.68 -5.61 -10.37
CA GLN A 255 -21.30 -6.12 -10.36
C GLN A 255 -20.48 -5.46 -9.24
N SER A 256 -20.52 -4.14 -9.12
CA SER A 256 -19.82 -3.41 -8.06
C SER A 256 -20.28 -3.86 -6.66
N ALA A 257 -21.59 -3.94 -6.43
CA ALA A 257 -22.12 -4.38 -5.14
C ALA A 257 -21.74 -5.84 -4.82
N LYS A 258 -21.67 -6.72 -5.82
CA LYS A 258 -21.23 -8.09 -5.68
C LYS A 258 -19.74 -8.18 -5.30
N GLU A 259 -18.90 -7.38 -5.95
CA GLU A 259 -17.47 -7.30 -5.66
C GLU A 259 -17.20 -6.74 -4.27
N ASP A 260 -17.96 -5.70 -3.87
CA ASP A 260 -17.87 -5.13 -2.53
C ASP A 260 -18.27 -6.14 -1.46
N LEU A 261 -19.35 -6.90 -1.70
CA LEU A 261 -19.76 -7.98 -0.81
C LEU A 261 -18.71 -9.08 -0.70
N ALA A 262 -18.10 -9.49 -1.82
CA ALA A 262 -17.03 -10.49 -1.82
C ALA A 262 -15.82 -9.99 -1.01
N ARG A 263 -15.35 -8.78 -1.28
CA ARG A 263 -14.24 -8.14 -0.54
C ARG A 263 -14.56 -7.98 0.96
N GLY A 264 -15.80 -7.63 1.28
CA GLY A 264 -16.26 -7.55 2.67
C GLY A 264 -16.24 -8.89 3.40
N ARG A 265 -16.60 -9.97 2.71
CA ARG A 265 -16.56 -11.35 3.26
C ARG A 265 -15.15 -11.87 3.44
N ASP A 266 -14.26 -11.55 2.51
CA ASP A 266 -12.84 -11.93 2.60
C ASP A 266 -12.13 -11.24 3.77
N GLY A 267 -12.64 -10.09 4.21
CA GLY A 267 -12.04 -9.28 5.26
C GLY A 267 -10.76 -8.57 4.81
N VAL A 268 -9.96 -8.15 5.77
CA VAL A 268 -8.69 -7.47 5.53
C VAL A 268 -7.55 -8.34 6.01
N THR A 269 -6.62 -8.65 5.12
CA THR A 269 -5.44 -9.45 5.42
C THR A 269 -4.17 -8.62 5.36
N ALA A 270 -3.15 -9.07 6.09
CA ALA A 270 -1.83 -8.44 6.08
C ALA A 270 -1.12 -8.66 4.74
N PRO A 271 -0.74 -7.60 4.00
CA PRO A 271 -0.02 -7.74 2.73
C PRO A 271 1.44 -8.13 2.91
N ILE A 272 2.03 -7.85 4.07
CA ILE A 272 3.41 -8.17 4.43
C ILE A 272 3.48 -8.71 5.86
N SER A 273 4.55 -9.47 6.16
CA SER A 273 4.88 -9.83 7.54
C SER A 273 5.61 -8.66 8.24
N GLY A 274 5.23 -8.37 9.49
CA GLY A 274 5.80 -7.25 10.23
C GLY A 274 5.09 -6.96 11.54
N VAL A 275 5.27 -5.76 12.06
CA VAL A 275 4.61 -5.25 13.28
C VAL A 275 3.56 -4.22 12.90
N VAL A 276 2.40 -4.31 13.51
CA VAL A 276 1.35 -3.29 13.42
C VAL A 276 1.78 -2.07 14.26
N THR A 277 2.16 -0.98 13.59
CA THR A 277 2.67 0.22 14.28
C THR A 277 1.57 1.22 14.62
N SER A 278 0.50 1.25 13.85
CA SER A 278 -0.69 2.05 14.15
C SER A 278 -1.94 1.28 13.77
N LEU A 279 -3.00 1.45 14.55
CA LEU A 279 -4.30 0.84 14.34
C LEU A 279 -5.36 1.94 14.47
N SER A 280 -6.02 2.24 13.35
CA SER A 280 -7.14 3.20 13.30
C SER A 280 -8.50 2.48 13.28
N ALA A 281 -8.48 1.16 13.07
CA ALA A 281 -9.66 0.32 13.04
C ALA A 281 -10.22 0.13 14.45
N VAL A 282 -11.50 0.44 14.63
CA VAL A 282 -12.23 0.25 15.89
C VAL A 282 -13.43 -0.66 15.62
N PRO A 283 -13.64 -1.75 16.37
CA PRO A 283 -14.82 -2.61 16.22
C PRO A 283 -16.12 -1.81 16.32
N GLY A 284 -17.05 -2.06 15.42
CA GLY A 284 -18.35 -1.34 15.32
C GLY A 284 -18.28 0.01 14.62
N SER A 285 -17.10 0.57 14.34
CA SER A 285 -16.98 1.79 13.54
C SER A 285 -17.10 1.52 12.05
N SER A 286 -17.59 2.50 11.29
CA SER A 286 -17.62 2.40 9.82
C SER A 286 -16.26 2.71 9.23
N ALA A 287 -15.71 1.76 8.50
CA ALA A 287 -14.54 1.98 7.67
C ALA A 287 -14.97 2.52 6.30
N ALA A 288 -14.29 3.57 5.82
CA ALA A 288 -14.49 4.07 4.46
C ALA A 288 -13.59 3.29 3.49
N ALA A 289 -14.07 3.01 2.28
CA ALA A 289 -13.25 2.39 1.24
C ALA A 289 -11.96 3.21 1.00
N TYR A 290 -10.84 2.53 0.91
CA TYR A 290 -9.49 3.09 0.79
C TYR A 290 -9.01 3.91 1.99
N GLY A 291 -9.81 4.02 3.06
CA GLY A 291 -9.36 4.61 4.33
C GLY A 291 -8.36 3.72 5.05
N PRO A 292 -7.35 4.30 5.75
CA PRO A 292 -6.35 3.52 6.46
C PRO A 292 -6.96 2.79 7.66
N LEU A 293 -6.72 1.50 7.78
CA LEU A 293 -7.12 0.67 8.91
C LEU A 293 -5.96 0.46 9.88
N CYS A 294 -4.81 0.12 9.35
CA CYS A 294 -3.58 -0.05 10.14
C CYS A 294 -2.35 0.21 9.29
N THR A 295 -1.21 0.35 9.96
CA THR A 295 0.09 0.45 9.30
C THR A 295 0.96 -0.72 9.78
N ILE A 296 1.57 -1.44 8.85
CA ILE A 296 2.48 -2.55 9.13
C ILE A 296 3.88 -2.17 8.68
N GLN A 297 4.84 -2.38 9.56
CA GLN A 297 6.26 -2.21 9.27
C GLN A 297 6.96 -3.57 9.22
N SER A 298 7.68 -3.82 8.14
CA SER A 298 8.44 -5.06 7.97
C SER A 298 9.58 -5.16 9.00
N LEU A 299 9.75 -6.36 9.55
CA LEU A 299 10.88 -6.68 10.40
C LEU A 299 12.03 -7.36 9.64
N SER A 300 11.80 -7.78 8.41
CA SER A 300 12.80 -8.49 7.60
C SER A 300 13.73 -7.56 6.84
N ASP A 301 13.33 -6.32 6.64
CA ASP A 301 14.11 -5.29 5.96
C ASP A 301 14.26 -4.08 6.89
N VAL A 302 15.27 -4.17 7.76
CA VAL A 302 15.50 -3.16 8.80
C VAL A 302 16.85 -2.49 8.54
N TYR A 303 16.87 -1.18 8.65
CA TYR A 303 18.10 -0.41 8.56
C TYR A 303 18.19 0.62 9.70
N VAL A 304 19.38 1.08 9.93
CA VAL A 304 19.68 2.13 10.92
C VAL A 304 19.99 3.40 10.15
N ASP A 305 19.20 4.42 10.39
CA ASP A 305 19.44 5.76 9.89
C ASP A 305 20.39 6.48 10.83
N VAL A 306 21.55 6.82 10.31
CA VAL A 306 22.61 7.48 11.04
C VAL A 306 22.85 8.86 10.45
N ALA A 307 22.71 9.87 11.28
CA ALA A 307 23.06 11.25 10.88
C ALA A 307 24.56 11.47 11.06
N LEU A 308 25.29 11.69 9.98
CA LEU A 308 26.70 11.96 10.00
C LEU A 308 27.01 13.42 9.70
N SER A 309 28.09 13.92 10.33
CA SER A 309 28.65 15.22 9.97
C SER A 309 29.34 15.14 8.61
N ARG A 310 29.49 16.28 7.92
CA ARG A 310 30.23 16.33 6.65
C ARG A 310 31.69 15.83 6.76
N TYR A 311 32.30 15.92 7.94
CA TYR A 311 33.68 15.44 8.18
C TYR A 311 33.77 13.93 8.36
N ASP A 312 32.66 13.30 8.81
CA ASP A 312 32.61 11.87 9.01
C ASP A 312 32.09 11.15 7.77
N LEU A 313 31.31 11.86 6.93
CA LEU A 313 30.80 11.35 5.68
C LEU A 313 31.90 10.88 4.72
N GLU A 314 33.03 11.60 4.66
CA GLU A 314 34.19 11.23 3.82
C GLU A 314 34.83 9.90 4.22
N LYS A 315 34.62 9.46 5.46
CA LYS A 315 35.19 8.22 6.02
C LYS A 315 34.30 7.00 5.80
N VAL A 316 33.03 7.22 5.44
CA VAL A 316 32.05 6.15 5.27
C VAL A 316 31.81 5.89 3.79
N LYS A 317 31.77 4.63 3.41
CA LYS A 317 31.51 4.18 2.03
C LYS A 317 30.47 3.06 2.03
N PRO A 318 29.61 2.98 1.01
CA PRO A 318 28.73 1.83 0.83
C PRO A 318 29.52 0.52 0.81
N GLY A 319 28.97 -0.51 1.45
CA GLY A 319 29.60 -1.81 1.60
C GLY A 319 30.51 -1.97 2.82
N GLN A 320 30.77 -0.91 3.60
CA GLN A 320 31.52 -1.04 4.86
C GLN A 320 30.72 -1.80 5.91
N SER A 321 31.42 -2.60 6.71
CA SER A 321 30.84 -3.31 7.86
C SER A 321 30.47 -2.32 8.97
N ALA A 322 29.28 -2.48 9.52
CA ALA A 322 28.77 -1.72 10.65
C ALA A 322 28.37 -2.68 11.78
N VAL A 323 28.62 -2.24 13.01
CA VAL A 323 28.20 -2.97 14.21
C VAL A 323 27.16 -2.11 14.93
N VAL A 324 25.98 -2.65 15.07
CA VAL A 324 24.85 -1.96 15.74
C VAL A 324 24.62 -2.62 17.09
N THR A 325 24.69 -1.83 18.16
CA THR A 325 24.39 -2.29 19.52
C THR A 325 23.12 -1.63 20.00
N THR A 326 22.13 -2.44 20.33
CA THR A 326 20.85 -1.98 20.89
C THR A 326 20.36 -2.93 21.97
N LEU A 327 19.82 -2.39 23.07
CA LEU A 327 19.31 -3.18 24.20
C LEU A 327 20.25 -4.29 24.71
N GLY A 328 21.56 -4.04 24.67
CA GLY A 328 22.58 -5.01 25.10
C GLY A 328 22.85 -6.15 24.10
N ARG A 329 22.27 -6.11 22.91
CA ARG A 329 22.54 -7.05 21.81
C ARG A 329 23.32 -6.36 20.70
N THR A 330 24.18 -7.13 20.05
CA THR A 330 25.03 -6.65 18.97
C THR A 330 24.61 -7.34 17.66
N TYR A 331 24.42 -6.55 16.64
CA TYR A 331 24.07 -7.00 15.29
C TYR A 331 25.12 -6.51 14.32
N THR A 332 25.39 -7.29 13.29
CA THR A 332 26.27 -6.91 12.21
C THR A 332 25.43 -6.47 11.02
N GLY A 333 25.85 -5.40 10.38
CA GLY A 333 25.22 -4.87 9.19
C GLY A 333 26.26 -4.33 8.22
N THR A 334 25.78 -3.83 7.10
CA THR A 334 26.60 -3.15 6.10
C THR A 334 25.98 -1.82 5.74
N VAL A 335 26.82 -0.84 5.44
CA VAL A 335 26.36 0.45 4.91
C VAL A 335 25.73 0.20 3.53
N ALA A 336 24.40 0.37 3.43
CA ALA A 336 23.65 0.14 2.20
C ALA A 336 23.78 1.33 1.25
N SER A 337 23.52 2.53 1.75
CA SER A 337 23.55 3.75 0.95
C SER A 337 23.92 4.96 1.78
N ILE A 338 24.30 6.01 1.11
CA ILE A 338 24.53 7.34 1.66
C ILE A 338 23.63 8.28 0.88
N ASP A 339 22.86 9.11 1.58
CA ASP A 339 21.99 10.06 0.93
C ASP A 339 22.79 11.11 0.15
N ALA A 340 22.41 11.31 -1.10
CA ALA A 340 23.06 12.27 -1.99
C ALA A 340 22.77 13.73 -1.61
N MET A 341 21.73 13.98 -0.78
CA MET A 341 21.34 15.31 -0.34
C MET A 341 21.45 15.41 1.19
N ALA A 342 22.23 16.38 1.63
CA ALA A 342 22.28 16.74 3.03
C ALA A 342 21.00 17.50 3.41
N THR A 343 20.22 16.97 4.34
CA THR A 343 19.09 17.66 4.93
C THR A 343 19.58 18.59 6.03
N ALA A 344 19.11 19.84 6.05
CA ALA A 344 19.37 20.73 7.15
C ALA A 344 18.70 20.16 8.40
N GLY A 345 19.48 19.50 9.25
CA GLY A 345 18.99 19.01 10.54
C GLY A 345 18.60 20.17 11.44
N ALA A 346 17.58 20.00 12.25
CA ALA A 346 17.16 20.94 13.29
C ALA A 346 18.18 21.00 14.46
N SER A 347 19.46 21.07 14.16
CA SER A 347 20.49 21.34 15.16
C SER A 347 20.61 22.84 15.34
N ALA A 348 20.62 23.30 16.59
CA ALA A 348 20.75 24.72 16.98
C ALA A 348 22.00 25.40 16.40
N THR A 349 22.86 24.70 15.70
CA THR A 349 24.11 25.19 15.09
C THR A 349 24.08 25.23 13.55
N GLY A 350 22.96 24.88 12.90
CA GLY A 350 22.79 25.04 11.44
C GLY A 350 23.73 24.19 10.55
N THR A 351 24.32 23.14 11.07
CA THR A 351 25.19 22.23 10.30
C THR A 351 24.33 21.25 9.49
N ALA A 352 24.52 21.23 8.18
CA ALA A 352 23.89 20.26 7.32
C ALA A 352 24.41 18.84 7.67
N THR A 353 23.50 17.92 7.94
CA THR A 353 23.79 16.49 8.20
C THR A 353 23.36 15.65 7.00
N ALA A 354 24.21 14.73 6.56
CA ALA A 354 23.81 13.71 5.60
C ALA A 354 23.43 12.44 6.35
N TYR A 355 22.41 11.74 5.88
CA TYR A 355 22.00 10.47 6.45
C TYR A 355 22.71 9.31 5.76
N VAL A 356 23.07 8.33 6.55
CA VAL A 356 23.64 7.07 6.08
C VAL A 356 22.69 5.95 6.51
N HIS A 357 22.29 5.14 5.56
CA HIS A 357 21.45 3.97 5.81
C HIS A 357 22.32 2.73 5.93
N ALA A 358 22.41 2.17 7.11
CA ALA A 358 23.10 0.92 7.35
C ALA A 358 22.08 -0.22 7.45
N LYS A 359 22.10 -1.14 6.49
CA LYS A 359 21.26 -2.35 6.50
C LYS A 359 21.83 -3.34 7.52
N VAL A 360 20.95 -3.79 8.41
CA VAL A 360 21.28 -4.71 9.49
C VAL A 360 20.74 -6.09 9.19
#